data_1c7d45d77fea701f7977c4d3c772595e
#
_entry.id   1c7d45d77fea701f7977c4d3c772595e
#
_cell.length_a   1.000
_cell.length_b   1.000
_cell.length_c   1.000
_cell.angle_alpha   90.00
_cell.angle_beta   90.00
_cell.angle_gamma   90.00
#
_symmetry.space_group_name_H-M   'P 1'
#
loop_
_entity.id
_entity.type
_entity.pdbx_description
1 polymer ?
#
loop_
_entity_poly.entity_id
_entity_poly.type
_entity_poly.pdbx_seq_one_letter_code
_entity_poly.pdbx_strand_id
1 'polypeptide(L)'
;MENSATGKLQLVLIQPEGYQHSGALSELAETLIYGLAGLNADFQFSINELARDATNIVLGAHLLDPQAMHGLPDETILYNSEQIDDNSNWITGPYIELLRRCAVWDYSEANVAQLRQRGVRRIRHIPLGYVPQLTRIPTVAHQDIDVLFYGAINERRKNILEGLIARGLRIEFLSGVYREERDRTIARAKVVLNMHYYDASVFEIVRVSYLLSNEKAVVAECGETTTLEPGIRDAVCAVPYDRLIDACVELVADANKRANLARGGFEIFSRRDEKRILGEALGLPTAPAVPTFPTLLNLGSGKDWRENCLNVDISEAVRPDALLDIGQALEPNQPLQTMRFGTIALGENIFDAIFANDVLEHIPDLLTAMSNCLRLLKPGGTFHIYVPYDLSLGAWQDPTHIRAFNENSWLYYTDWYWYMGWTEARFEQLSLEFRLSEFGHQLNADGRPLAELLRTPRAVDGMSVILRKRYLLESEIARSSAAMQRPWDNESAGDAP
;
A
#
# COMPACT_ATOMS: atom_id res chain seq x y z
N MET A 1 0.43 10.71 -35.25
CA MET A 1 0.80 12.01 -34.67
C MET A 1 0.72 11.85 -33.17
N GLU A 2 1.87 11.72 -32.56
CA GLU A 2 2.03 11.58 -31.11
C GLU A 2 1.86 12.98 -30.51
N ASN A 3 0.71 13.22 -29.86
CA ASN A 3 0.59 14.36 -28.97
C ASN A 3 1.37 14.02 -27.68
N SER A 4 2.60 14.45 -27.58
CA SER A 4 3.27 14.55 -26.30
C SER A 4 2.51 15.61 -25.49
N ALA A 5 1.79 15.16 -24.46
CA ALA A 5 1.12 16.07 -23.53
C ALA A 5 2.16 16.76 -22.65
N THR A 6 2.80 17.81 -23.20
CA THR A 6 3.64 18.76 -22.44
C THR A 6 2.80 19.87 -21.82
N GLY A 7 1.48 19.71 -21.74
CA GLY A 7 0.51 20.68 -21.23
C GLY A 7 0.03 20.34 -19.82
N LYS A 8 -0.61 21.33 -19.20
CA LYS A 8 -1.26 21.23 -17.91
C LYS A 8 -2.39 20.18 -17.95
N LEU A 9 -2.51 19.37 -16.94
CA LEU A 9 -3.56 18.36 -16.80
C LEU A 9 -4.59 18.80 -15.74
N GLN A 10 -5.86 18.39 -15.92
CA GLN A 10 -6.91 18.54 -14.93
C GLN A 10 -7.57 17.19 -14.70
N LEU A 11 -7.40 16.61 -13.52
CA LEU A 11 -8.17 15.45 -13.13
C LEU A 11 -9.50 15.90 -12.53
N VAL A 12 -10.60 15.45 -13.10
CA VAL A 12 -11.95 15.86 -12.71
C VAL A 12 -12.74 14.65 -12.24
N LEU A 13 -13.24 14.71 -11.01
CA LEU A 13 -14.17 13.71 -10.49
C LEU A 13 -15.60 14.26 -10.57
N ILE A 14 -16.47 13.56 -11.27
CA ILE A 14 -17.90 13.90 -11.34
C ILE A 14 -18.60 13.36 -10.08
N GLN A 15 -19.15 14.27 -9.30
CA GLN A 15 -19.94 13.98 -8.10
C GLN A 15 -21.26 14.78 -8.16
N PRO A 16 -22.35 14.21 -8.70
CA PRO A 16 -23.64 14.86 -8.68
C PRO A 16 -24.11 15.15 -7.25
N GLU A 17 -24.72 16.31 -7.05
CA GLU A 17 -25.28 16.70 -5.76
C GLU A 17 -26.31 15.67 -5.26
N GLY A 18 -26.18 15.23 -4.01
CA GLY A 18 -27.06 14.23 -3.39
C GLY A 18 -26.83 12.77 -3.85
N TYR A 19 -25.84 12.50 -4.70
CA TYR A 19 -25.52 11.12 -5.09
C TYR A 19 -24.78 10.37 -3.98
N GLN A 20 -25.46 9.41 -3.35
CA GLN A 20 -24.96 8.69 -2.18
C GLN A 20 -23.69 7.84 -2.43
N HIS A 21 -23.45 7.46 -3.68
CA HIS A 21 -22.32 6.57 -4.04
C HIS A 21 -21.13 7.32 -4.65
N SER A 22 -21.08 8.64 -4.54
CA SER A 22 -19.96 9.45 -5.04
C SER A 22 -18.59 9.02 -4.47
N GLY A 23 -18.58 8.44 -3.26
CA GLY A 23 -17.39 7.88 -2.64
C GLY A 23 -16.83 6.61 -3.31
N ALA A 24 -17.58 5.97 -4.20
CA ALA A 24 -17.13 4.71 -4.83
C ALA A 24 -15.93 4.89 -5.79
N LEU A 25 -15.71 6.10 -6.31
CA LEU A 25 -14.61 6.44 -7.21
C LEU A 25 -13.42 7.09 -6.48
N SER A 26 -13.47 7.23 -5.14
CA SER A 26 -12.44 7.95 -4.39
C SER A 26 -11.06 7.31 -4.53
N GLU A 27 -10.96 6.01 -4.33
CA GLU A 27 -9.67 5.29 -4.42
C GLU A 27 -9.13 5.26 -5.85
N LEU A 28 -9.99 5.22 -6.85
CA LEU A 28 -9.57 5.35 -8.25
C LEU A 28 -9.02 6.76 -8.53
N ALA A 29 -9.70 7.81 -8.05
CA ALA A 29 -9.21 9.18 -8.18
C ALA A 29 -7.87 9.38 -7.45
N GLU A 30 -7.75 8.87 -6.23
CA GLU A 30 -6.49 8.91 -5.45
C GLU A 30 -5.37 8.15 -6.16
N THR A 31 -5.64 6.99 -6.76
CA THR A 31 -4.65 6.24 -7.56
C THR A 31 -4.08 7.11 -8.68
N LEU A 32 -4.96 7.77 -9.44
CA LEU A 32 -4.52 8.66 -10.53
C LEU A 32 -3.82 9.92 -10.01
N ILE A 33 -4.29 10.53 -8.91
CA ILE A 33 -3.65 11.70 -8.27
C ILE A 33 -2.21 11.37 -7.89
N TYR A 34 -2.01 10.28 -7.15
CA TYR A 34 -0.68 9.90 -6.68
C TYR A 34 0.22 9.41 -7.81
N GLY A 35 -0.34 8.76 -8.83
CA GLY A 35 0.39 8.39 -10.03
C GLY A 35 0.89 9.61 -10.79
N LEU A 36 0.05 10.63 -11.01
CA LEU A 36 0.40 11.90 -11.65
C LEU A 36 1.41 12.71 -10.82
N ALA A 37 1.21 12.78 -9.50
CA ALA A 37 2.17 13.41 -8.60
C ALA A 37 3.55 12.74 -8.66
N GLY A 38 3.59 11.41 -8.73
CA GLY A 38 4.84 10.66 -8.88
C GLY A 38 5.56 10.90 -10.21
N LEU A 39 4.87 11.39 -11.23
CA LEU A 39 5.45 11.81 -12.52
C LEU A 39 5.98 13.25 -12.50
N ASN A 40 5.78 14.01 -11.41
CA ASN A 40 5.97 15.46 -11.36
C ASN A 40 5.19 16.17 -12.49
N ALA A 41 4.02 15.64 -12.86
CA ALA A 41 3.16 16.23 -13.87
C ALA A 41 2.58 17.55 -13.34
N ASP A 42 2.47 18.55 -14.22
CA ASP A 42 1.72 19.77 -13.90
C ASP A 42 0.21 19.46 -13.99
N PHE A 43 -0.41 19.16 -12.85
CA PHE A 43 -1.82 18.82 -12.80
C PHE A 43 -2.54 19.47 -11.63
N GLN A 44 -3.87 19.60 -11.77
CA GLN A 44 -4.78 19.99 -10.71
C GLN A 44 -5.89 18.95 -10.56
N PHE A 45 -6.48 18.84 -9.39
CA PHE A 45 -7.65 18.03 -9.12
C PHE A 45 -8.86 18.92 -8.82
N SER A 46 -10.02 18.58 -9.34
CA SER A 46 -11.28 19.27 -9.06
C SER A 46 -12.46 18.30 -9.00
N ILE A 47 -13.54 18.76 -8.40
CA ILE A 47 -14.83 18.09 -8.39
C ILE A 47 -15.78 18.91 -9.27
N ASN A 48 -16.36 18.28 -10.31
CA ASN A 48 -17.35 18.86 -11.24
C ASN A 48 -16.85 20.08 -12.06
N GLU A 49 -15.58 20.44 -12.00
CA GLU A 49 -15.06 21.62 -12.68
C GLU A 49 -14.00 21.23 -13.72
N LEU A 50 -14.21 21.63 -14.97
CA LEU A 50 -13.27 21.45 -16.09
C LEU A 50 -12.37 22.69 -16.23
N ALA A 51 -11.09 22.46 -16.48
CA ALA A 51 -10.19 23.55 -16.87
C ALA A 51 -10.30 23.85 -18.36
N ARG A 52 -10.20 25.14 -18.71
CA ARG A 52 -10.23 25.58 -20.13
C ARG A 52 -8.88 25.49 -20.83
N ASP A 53 -7.81 25.55 -20.06
CA ASP A 53 -6.41 25.64 -20.49
C ASP A 53 -5.60 24.38 -20.17
N ALA A 54 -6.29 23.26 -19.91
CA ALA A 54 -5.67 21.99 -19.56
C ALA A 54 -6.36 20.82 -20.28
N THR A 55 -5.65 19.69 -20.39
CA THR A 55 -6.25 18.42 -20.80
C THR A 55 -7.01 17.84 -19.64
N ASN A 56 -8.34 17.75 -19.75
CA ASN A 56 -9.20 17.22 -18.72
C ASN A 56 -9.23 15.67 -18.78
N ILE A 57 -8.95 15.01 -17.67
CA ILE A 57 -9.16 13.58 -17.47
C ILE A 57 -10.34 13.43 -16.52
N VAL A 58 -11.46 12.91 -17.02
CA VAL A 58 -12.74 12.88 -16.30
C VAL A 58 -13.09 11.48 -15.83
N LEU A 59 -13.29 11.35 -14.51
CA LEU A 59 -13.84 10.17 -13.84
C LEU A 59 -15.33 10.36 -13.58
N GLY A 60 -16.11 9.29 -13.72
CA GLY A 60 -17.54 9.32 -13.41
C GLY A 60 -18.41 10.03 -14.46
N ALA A 61 -17.94 10.17 -15.71
CA ALA A 61 -18.68 10.84 -16.78
C ALA A 61 -20.06 10.20 -17.06
N HIS A 62 -20.27 8.93 -16.74
CA HIS A 62 -21.59 8.25 -16.83
C HIS A 62 -22.63 8.83 -15.88
N LEU A 63 -22.22 9.57 -14.84
CA LEU A 63 -23.10 10.23 -13.86
C LEU A 63 -23.62 11.58 -14.34
N LEU A 64 -23.11 12.11 -15.46
CA LEU A 64 -23.57 13.37 -16.03
C LEU A 64 -24.94 13.19 -16.68
N ASP A 65 -25.76 14.24 -16.65
CA ASP A 65 -26.96 14.28 -17.46
C ASP A 65 -26.63 14.44 -18.98
N PRO A 66 -27.54 14.09 -19.88
CA PRO A 66 -27.30 14.14 -21.33
C PRO A 66 -26.84 15.50 -21.85
N GLN A 67 -27.31 16.61 -21.27
CA GLN A 67 -26.93 17.95 -21.67
C GLN A 67 -25.48 18.26 -21.27
N ALA A 68 -25.10 17.92 -20.05
CA ALA A 68 -23.73 18.05 -19.57
C ALA A 68 -22.78 17.16 -20.37
N MET A 69 -23.17 15.90 -20.69
CA MET A 69 -22.41 15.03 -21.60
C MET A 69 -22.17 15.66 -22.97
N HIS A 70 -23.20 16.29 -23.55
CA HIS A 70 -23.06 16.97 -24.82
C HIS A 70 -22.14 18.18 -24.76
N GLY A 71 -22.09 18.88 -23.64
CA GLY A 71 -21.24 20.05 -23.39
C GLY A 71 -19.78 19.76 -23.15
N LEU A 72 -19.37 18.49 -22.94
CA LEU A 72 -17.96 18.17 -22.73
C LEU A 72 -17.12 18.38 -24.00
N PRO A 73 -15.92 18.97 -23.91
CA PRO A 73 -15.00 19.12 -25.05
C PRO A 73 -14.53 17.78 -25.61
N ASP A 74 -14.33 17.70 -26.93
CA ASP A 74 -13.89 16.48 -27.64
C ASP A 74 -12.45 16.07 -27.30
N GLU A 75 -11.64 16.98 -26.76
CA GLU A 75 -10.28 16.77 -26.30
C GLU A 75 -10.21 16.14 -24.93
N THR A 76 -11.37 15.99 -24.25
CA THR A 76 -11.46 15.35 -22.94
C THR A 76 -11.04 13.88 -23.01
N ILE A 77 -10.30 13.43 -22.03
CA ILE A 77 -10.02 12.02 -21.78
C ILE A 77 -11.03 11.51 -20.77
N LEU A 78 -11.81 10.51 -21.12
CA LEU A 78 -12.77 9.88 -20.23
C LEU A 78 -12.17 8.61 -19.66
N TYR A 79 -12.00 8.53 -18.34
CA TYR A 79 -11.65 7.27 -17.70
C TYR A 79 -12.95 6.51 -17.38
N ASN A 80 -13.28 5.50 -18.19
CA ASN A 80 -14.44 4.66 -17.93
C ASN A 80 -14.16 3.69 -16.79
N SER A 81 -14.98 3.73 -15.76
CA SER A 81 -14.94 2.85 -14.59
C SER A 81 -16.10 1.86 -14.55
N GLU A 82 -17.04 1.95 -15.51
CA GLU A 82 -18.24 1.15 -15.56
C GLU A 82 -18.07 -0.09 -16.46
N GLN A 83 -18.75 -1.16 -16.07
CA GLN A 83 -18.84 -2.36 -16.90
C GLN A 83 -19.71 -2.08 -18.13
N ILE A 84 -19.21 -2.44 -19.29
CA ILE A 84 -19.93 -2.30 -20.55
C ILE A 84 -20.81 -3.53 -20.75
N ASP A 85 -22.05 -3.44 -20.32
CA ASP A 85 -23.08 -4.47 -20.42
C ASP A 85 -24.40 -3.84 -20.88
N ASP A 86 -25.13 -4.53 -21.76
CA ASP A 86 -26.42 -4.02 -22.30
C ASP A 86 -27.52 -3.95 -21.23
N ASN A 87 -27.36 -4.66 -20.11
CA ASN A 87 -28.26 -4.62 -18.98
C ASN A 87 -27.86 -3.53 -17.94
N SER A 88 -26.78 -2.81 -18.17
CA SER A 88 -26.32 -1.76 -17.25
C SER A 88 -27.14 -0.47 -17.46
N ASN A 89 -27.73 0.05 -16.38
CA ASN A 89 -28.42 1.32 -16.39
C ASN A 89 -27.51 2.53 -16.68
N TRP A 90 -26.19 2.36 -16.56
CA TRP A 90 -25.20 3.42 -16.78
C TRP A 90 -24.77 3.54 -18.24
N ILE A 91 -24.95 2.48 -19.04
CA ILE A 91 -24.52 2.44 -20.44
C ILE A 91 -25.65 2.95 -21.34
N THR A 92 -25.93 4.25 -21.23
CA THR A 92 -26.97 4.92 -22.00
C THR A 92 -26.50 5.32 -23.41
N GLY A 93 -27.45 5.55 -24.31
CA GLY A 93 -27.16 6.08 -25.66
C GLY A 93 -26.28 7.34 -25.65
N PRO A 94 -26.66 8.38 -24.88
CA PRO A 94 -25.82 9.59 -24.72
C PRO A 94 -24.42 9.33 -24.22
N TYR A 95 -24.24 8.38 -23.27
CA TYR A 95 -22.91 8.04 -22.77
C TYR A 95 -22.07 7.34 -23.84
N ILE A 96 -22.63 6.42 -24.62
CA ILE A 96 -21.90 5.78 -25.72
C ILE A 96 -21.53 6.81 -26.79
N GLU A 97 -22.38 7.78 -27.10
CA GLU A 97 -22.04 8.86 -28.02
C GLU A 97 -20.89 9.73 -27.50
N LEU A 98 -20.90 10.05 -26.21
CA LEU A 98 -19.79 10.74 -25.55
C LEU A 98 -18.49 9.94 -25.68
N LEU A 99 -18.49 8.64 -25.40
CA LEU A 99 -17.33 7.77 -25.53
C LEU A 99 -16.82 7.65 -26.98
N ARG A 100 -17.69 7.78 -28.00
CA ARG A 100 -17.26 7.81 -29.41
C ARG A 100 -16.57 9.11 -29.78
N ARG A 101 -16.95 10.21 -29.15
CA ARG A 101 -16.47 11.57 -29.45
C ARG A 101 -15.14 11.87 -28.75
N CYS A 102 -14.96 11.43 -27.52
CA CYS A 102 -13.78 11.70 -26.69
C CYS A 102 -12.71 10.61 -26.80
N ALA A 103 -11.50 10.88 -26.26
CA ALA A 103 -10.54 9.83 -25.96
C ALA A 103 -10.98 9.05 -24.73
N VAL A 104 -10.83 7.72 -24.76
CA VAL A 104 -11.30 6.85 -23.67
C VAL A 104 -10.13 6.05 -23.11
N TRP A 105 -10.00 6.07 -21.81
CA TRP A 105 -9.21 5.14 -21.02
C TRP A 105 -10.14 4.16 -20.32
N ASP A 106 -9.80 2.90 -20.30
CA ASP A 106 -10.58 1.86 -19.64
C ASP A 106 -9.66 0.87 -18.94
N TYR A 107 -10.02 0.47 -17.76
CA TYR A 107 -9.23 -0.47 -16.95
C TYR A 107 -9.36 -1.93 -17.42
N SER A 108 -10.33 -2.24 -18.27
CA SER A 108 -10.67 -3.61 -18.68
C SER A 108 -10.51 -3.83 -20.18
N GLU A 109 -9.69 -4.81 -20.55
CA GLU A 109 -9.58 -5.23 -21.96
C GLU A 109 -10.93 -5.71 -22.54
N ALA A 110 -11.77 -6.35 -21.71
CA ALA A 110 -13.09 -6.80 -22.12
C ALA A 110 -14.00 -5.59 -22.48
N ASN A 111 -13.98 -4.54 -21.66
CA ASN A 111 -14.68 -3.29 -21.97
C ASN A 111 -14.14 -2.66 -23.25
N VAL A 112 -12.82 -2.59 -23.40
CA VAL A 112 -12.16 -2.04 -24.61
C VAL A 112 -12.64 -2.77 -25.86
N ALA A 113 -12.70 -4.10 -25.83
CA ALA A 113 -13.20 -4.90 -26.96
C ALA A 113 -14.66 -4.59 -27.28
N GLN A 114 -15.53 -4.52 -26.26
CA GLN A 114 -16.95 -4.20 -26.41
C GLN A 114 -17.17 -2.75 -26.90
N LEU A 115 -16.44 -1.78 -26.38
CA LEU A 115 -16.56 -0.37 -26.82
C LEU A 115 -16.07 -0.20 -28.26
N ARG A 116 -15.03 -0.92 -28.69
CA ARG A 116 -14.62 -0.93 -30.11
C ARG A 116 -15.72 -1.46 -31.01
N GLN A 117 -16.43 -2.52 -30.63
CA GLN A 117 -17.59 -3.04 -31.39
C GLN A 117 -18.73 -2.01 -31.45
N ARG A 118 -18.90 -1.17 -30.42
CA ARG A 118 -19.86 -0.07 -30.39
C ARG A 118 -19.38 1.19 -31.09
N GLY A 119 -18.22 1.15 -31.78
CA GLY A 119 -17.70 2.23 -32.63
C GLY A 119 -16.83 3.26 -31.90
N VAL A 120 -16.40 3.01 -30.66
CA VAL A 120 -15.44 3.85 -29.95
C VAL A 120 -14.04 3.59 -30.53
N ARG A 121 -13.45 4.59 -31.19
CA ARG A 121 -12.20 4.42 -31.94
C ARG A 121 -10.96 4.86 -31.16
N ARG A 122 -11.07 5.95 -30.35
CA ARG A 122 -9.98 6.52 -29.56
C ARG A 122 -9.99 5.92 -28.14
N ILE A 123 -9.77 4.60 -28.04
CA ILE A 123 -9.82 3.89 -26.76
C ILE A 123 -8.51 3.14 -26.49
N ARG A 124 -8.02 3.25 -25.26
CA ARG A 124 -6.82 2.56 -24.77
C ARG A 124 -7.15 1.78 -23.49
N HIS A 125 -6.57 0.60 -23.35
CA HIS A 125 -6.52 -0.11 -22.09
C HIS A 125 -5.48 0.55 -21.18
N ILE A 126 -5.92 1.09 -20.05
CA ILE A 126 -5.09 1.70 -19.01
C ILE A 126 -5.43 0.97 -17.71
N PRO A 127 -4.69 -0.10 -17.39
CA PRO A 127 -4.95 -0.88 -16.20
C PRO A 127 -4.68 -0.08 -14.93
N LEU A 128 -5.28 -0.49 -13.82
CA LEU A 128 -4.99 0.09 -12.52
C LEU A 128 -3.67 -0.46 -11.97
N GLY A 129 -2.84 0.43 -11.49
CA GLY A 129 -1.60 0.11 -10.81
C GLY A 129 -1.63 0.42 -9.32
N TYR A 130 -0.51 0.18 -8.70
CA TYR A 130 -0.26 0.41 -7.29
C TYR A 130 0.30 1.81 -7.06
N VAL A 131 -0.24 2.48 -6.04
CA VAL A 131 0.33 3.67 -5.43
C VAL A 131 0.50 3.43 -3.94
N PRO A 132 1.68 3.69 -3.40
CA PRO A 132 1.99 3.38 -2.00
C PRO A 132 1.09 4.09 -0.98
N GLN A 133 0.61 5.28 -1.31
CA GLN A 133 -0.26 6.10 -0.46
C GLN A 133 -1.60 5.43 -0.13
N LEU A 134 -2.01 4.44 -0.94
CA LEU A 134 -3.22 3.65 -0.68
C LEU A 134 -2.98 2.41 0.20
N THR A 135 -1.75 2.12 0.60
CA THR A 135 -1.44 1.11 1.63
C THR A 135 -1.62 1.75 3.01
N ARG A 136 -2.85 1.87 3.46
CA ARG A 136 -3.22 2.67 4.65
C ARG A 136 -4.16 1.99 5.63
N ILE A 137 -4.70 0.81 5.30
CA ILE A 137 -5.56 0.07 6.24
C ILE A 137 -4.69 -0.56 7.32
N PRO A 138 -4.93 -0.24 8.61
CA PRO A 138 -4.09 -0.73 9.69
C PRO A 138 -4.22 -2.25 9.86
N THR A 139 -3.14 -2.89 10.28
CA THR A 139 -3.18 -4.26 10.78
C THR A 139 -3.72 -4.26 12.20
N VAL A 140 -4.68 -5.13 12.49
CA VAL A 140 -5.25 -5.28 13.82
C VAL A 140 -4.92 -6.66 14.38
N ALA A 141 -4.65 -6.73 15.69
CA ALA A 141 -4.29 -7.98 16.37
C ALA A 141 -5.44 -8.99 16.39
N HIS A 142 -6.70 -8.50 16.38
CA HIS A 142 -7.88 -9.34 16.46
C HIS A 142 -8.83 -9.07 15.30
N GLN A 143 -9.08 -10.10 14.48
CA GLN A 143 -10.04 -10.08 13.38
C GLN A 143 -11.31 -10.82 13.81
N ASP A 144 -12.34 -10.09 14.18
CA ASP A 144 -13.60 -10.61 14.66
C ASP A 144 -14.66 -10.83 13.58
N ILE A 145 -14.40 -10.38 12.36
CA ILE A 145 -15.22 -10.60 11.15
C ILE A 145 -14.60 -11.73 10.34
N ASP A 146 -15.34 -12.80 10.08
CA ASP A 146 -14.82 -13.91 9.27
C ASP A 146 -14.81 -13.55 7.79
N VAL A 147 -15.93 -13.02 7.26
CA VAL A 147 -16.01 -12.55 5.87
C VAL A 147 -16.71 -11.19 5.81
N LEU A 148 -16.08 -10.24 5.15
CA LEU A 148 -16.64 -8.94 4.82
C LEU A 148 -17.07 -8.91 3.36
N PHE A 149 -18.28 -8.44 3.10
CA PHE A 149 -18.72 -8.01 1.78
C PHE A 149 -19.18 -6.55 1.84
N TYR A 150 -18.79 -5.73 0.86
CA TYR A 150 -19.30 -4.37 0.73
C TYR A 150 -19.67 -4.04 -0.72
N GLY A 151 -20.76 -3.30 -0.88
CA GLY A 151 -21.32 -2.90 -2.17
C GLY A 151 -22.83 -3.04 -2.23
N ALA A 152 -23.42 -2.85 -3.41
CA ALA A 152 -24.84 -3.04 -3.62
C ALA A 152 -25.24 -4.51 -3.47
N ILE A 153 -26.43 -4.77 -2.91
CA ILE A 153 -26.98 -6.11 -2.73
C ILE A 153 -28.02 -6.43 -3.81
N ASN A 154 -28.05 -7.69 -4.22
CA ASN A 154 -29.12 -8.29 -5.02
C ASN A 154 -29.34 -9.74 -4.56
N GLU A 155 -30.33 -10.44 -5.09
CA GLU A 155 -30.66 -11.80 -4.67
C GLU A 155 -29.47 -12.77 -4.85
N ARG A 156 -28.71 -12.62 -5.92
CA ARG A 156 -27.53 -13.43 -6.21
C ARG A 156 -26.47 -13.31 -5.11
N ARG A 157 -26.12 -12.09 -4.70
CA ARG A 157 -25.17 -11.79 -3.63
C ARG A 157 -25.69 -12.20 -2.25
N LYS A 158 -27.00 -11.98 -2.03
CA LYS A 158 -27.67 -12.38 -0.79
C LYS A 158 -27.60 -13.89 -0.55
N ASN A 159 -27.84 -14.70 -1.60
CA ASN A 159 -27.76 -16.16 -1.50
C ASN A 159 -26.39 -16.66 -1.00
N ILE A 160 -25.28 -16.04 -1.44
CA ILE A 160 -23.93 -16.37 -0.97
C ILE A 160 -23.76 -15.96 0.49
N LEU A 161 -24.19 -14.74 0.89
CA LEU A 161 -24.07 -14.29 2.28
C LEU A 161 -24.88 -15.16 3.24
N GLU A 162 -26.12 -15.54 2.88
CA GLU A 162 -26.94 -16.47 3.65
C GLU A 162 -26.31 -17.85 3.74
N GLY A 163 -25.71 -18.33 2.65
CA GLY A 163 -24.98 -19.59 2.64
C GLY A 163 -23.75 -19.58 3.56
N LEU A 164 -23.02 -18.49 3.65
CA LEU A 164 -21.90 -18.31 4.56
C LEU A 164 -22.37 -18.29 6.03
N ILE A 165 -23.46 -17.59 6.32
CA ILE A 165 -24.10 -17.55 7.65
C ILE A 165 -24.55 -18.97 8.06
N ALA A 166 -25.15 -19.73 7.13
CA ALA A 166 -25.56 -21.12 7.38
C ALA A 166 -24.38 -22.06 7.69
N ARG A 167 -23.16 -21.71 7.24
CA ARG A 167 -21.91 -22.41 7.60
C ARG A 167 -21.31 -21.93 8.93
N GLY A 168 -21.99 -21.02 9.65
CA GLY A 168 -21.58 -20.54 10.97
C GLY A 168 -20.54 -19.44 10.95
N LEU A 169 -20.29 -18.78 9.82
CA LEU A 169 -19.32 -17.69 9.70
C LEU A 169 -19.95 -16.36 10.17
N ARG A 170 -19.14 -15.51 10.80
CA ARG A 170 -19.49 -14.14 11.18
C ARG A 170 -19.32 -13.23 9.97
N ILE A 171 -20.43 -12.78 9.42
CA ILE A 171 -20.46 -11.98 8.20
C ILE A 171 -20.74 -10.52 8.57
N GLU A 172 -19.98 -9.61 7.98
CA GLU A 172 -20.29 -8.17 7.96
C GLU A 172 -20.64 -7.73 6.54
N PHE A 173 -21.68 -6.92 6.42
CA PHE A 173 -22.13 -6.37 5.15
C PHE A 173 -22.22 -4.84 5.24
N LEU A 174 -21.54 -4.14 4.32
CA LEU A 174 -21.57 -2.69 4.24
C LEU A 174 -22.20 -2.24 2.93
N SER A 175 -23.10 -1.26 2.99
CA SER A 175 -23.69 -0.59 1.84
C SER A 175 -23.62 0.93 2.03
N GLY A 176 -23.05 1.65 1.05
CA GLY A 176 -22.91 3.10 1.12
C GLY A 176 -21.88 3.60 2.15
N VAL A 177 -20.99 2.72 2.62
CA VAL A 177 -19.91 3.04 3.58
C VAL A 177 -18.59 3.13 2.82
N TYR A 178 -17.86 4.24 2.98
CA TYR A 178 -16.65 4.54 2.24
C TYR A 178 -15.53 5.04 3.16
N ARG A 179 -14.32 5.15 2.63
CA ARG A 179 -13.15 5.72 3.30
C ARG A 179 -12.84 5.06 4.65
N GLU A 180 -12.49 5.84 5.65
CA GLU A 180 -11.98 5.39 6.95
C GLU A 180 -12.94 4.44 7.69
N GLU A 181 -14.26 4.67 7.63
CA GLU A 181 -15.24 3.81 8.28
C GLU A 181 -15.25 2.39 7.66
N ARG A 182 -15.25 2.32 6.32
CA ARG A 182 -15.10 1.04 5.60
C ARG A 182 -13.75 0.40 5.91
N ASP A 183 -12.67 1.17 5.92
CA ASP A 183 -11.30 0.70 6.13
C ASP A 183 -11.09 0.10 7.52
N ARG A 184 -11.72 0.68 8.57
CA ARG A 184 -11.77 0.08 9.91
C ARG A 184 -12.44 -1.29 9.91
N THR A 185 -13.50 -1.45 9.12
CA THR A 185 -14.18 -2.75 9.01
C THR A 185 -13.34 -3.74 8.20
N ILE A 186 -12.70 -3.30 7.11
CA ILE A 186 -11.78 -4.15 6.33
C ILE A 186 -10.61 -4.63 7.21
N ALA A 187 -10.08 -3.78 8.09
CA ALA A 187 -9.00 -4.17 9.01
C ALA A 187 -9.38 -5.37 9.88
N ARG A 188 -10.63 -5.42 10.35
CA ARG A 188 -11.17 -6.47 11.23
C ARG A 188 -11.58 -7.75 10.50
N ALA A 189 -11.63 -7.73 9.17
CA ALA A 189 -12.05 -8.88 8.37
C ALA A 189 -10.89 -9.84 8.09
N LYS A 190 -11.13 -11.15 8.25
CA LYS A 190 -10.19 -12.21 7.86
C LYS A 190 -10.13 -12.35 6.33
N VAL A 191 -11.29 -12.35 5.68
CA VAL A 191 -11.45 -12.48 4.23
C VAL A 191 -12.36 -11.38 3.73
N VAL A 192 -12.03 -10.78 2.59
CA VAL A 192 -12.94 -9.87 1.87
C VAL A 192 -13.44 -10.56 0.61
N LEU A 193 -14.77 -10.60 0.46
CA LEU A 193 -15.43 -11.27 -0.65
C LEU A 193 -15.74 -10.28 -1.77
N ASN A 194 -15.34 -10.62 -2.99
CA ASN A 194 -15.68 -9.89 -4.22
C ASN A 194 -16.58 -10.76 -5.10
N MET A 195 -17.78 -10.26 -5.40
CA MET A 195 -18.79 -10.96 -6.21
C MET A 195 -19.32 -10.02 -7.29
N HIS A 196 -19.55 -10.55 -8.48
CA HIS A 196 -20.19 -9.80 -9.57
C HIS A 196 -21.63 -9.38 -9.20
N TYR A 197 -22.04 -8.20 -9.66
CA TYR A 197 -23.42 -7.74 -9.50
C TYR A 197 -24.34 -8.40 -10.55
N TYR A 198 -23.85 -8.47 -11.80
CA TYR A 198 -24.53 -9.15 -12.91
C TYR A 198 -23.83 -10.50 -13.17
N ASP A 199 -24.44 -11.35 -13.98
CA ASP A 199 -23.79 -12.57 -14.49
C ASP A 199 -22.68 -12.25 -15.51
N ALA A 200 -22.47 -10.99 -15.81
CA ALA A 200 -21.44 -10.51 -16.73
C ALA A 200 -20.03 -10.60 -16.13
N SER A 201 -19.06 -10.83 -16.97
CA SER A 201 -17.74 -11.37 -16.68
C SER A 201 -16.64 -10.32 -16.53
N VAL A 202 -16.95 -9.06 -16.24
CA VAL A 202 -15.90 -8.04 -16.02
C VAL A 202 -15.50 -8.03 -14.55
N PHE A 203 -14.22 -8.28 -14.30
CA PHE A 203 -13.66 -8.33 -12.95
C PHE A 203 -13.65 -6.93 -12.31
N GLU A 204 -14.09 -6.83 -11.04
CA GLU A 204 -14.21 -5.57 -10.31
C GLU A 204 -12.85 -5.10 -9.74
N ILE A 205 -11.88 -4.88 -10.62
CA ILE A 205 -10.49 -4.55 -10.25
C ILE A 205 -10.39 -3.27 -9.41
N VAL A 206 -11.26 -2.28 -9.59
CA VAL A 206 -11.24 -1.03 -8.82
C VAL A 206 -11.33 -1.31 -7.31
N ARG A 207 -12.19 -2.25 -6.90
CA ARG A 207 -12.31 -2.67 -5.50
C ARG A 207 -11.14 -3.55 -5.08
N VAL A 208 -10.80 -4.52 -5.92
CA VAL A 208 -9.79 -5.54 -5.60
C VAL A 208 -8.41 -4.92 -5.52
N SER A 209 -8.06 -3.95 -6.38
CA SER A 209 -6.78 -3.23 -6.34
C SER A 209 -6.51 -2.59 -4.98
N TYR A 210 -7.52 -1.94 -4.40
CA TYR A 210 -7.40 -1.34 -3.07
C TYR A 210 -7.18 -2.39 -1.97
N LEU A 211 -7.87 -3.53 -2.04
CA LEU A 211 -7.68 -4.63 -1.10
C LEU A 211 -6.28 -5.25 -1.21
N LEU A 212 -5.81 -5.47 -2.43
CA LEU A 212 -4.46 -5.97 -2.68
C LEU A 212 -3.39 -4.98 -2.22
N SER A 213 -3.59 -3.67 -2.44
CA SER A 213 -2.71 -2.61 -1.93
C SER A 213 -2.60 -2.61 -0.40
N ASN A 214 -3.56 -3.19 0.30
CA ASN A 214 -3.62 -3.24 1.76
C ASN A 214 -3.43 -4.66 2.33
N GLU A 215 -2.81 -5.57 1.56
CA GLU A 215 -2.49 -6.94 1.99
C GLU A 215 -3.71 -7.66 2.59
N LYS A 216 -4.85 -7.64 1.88
CA LYS A 216 -6.06 -8.32 2.30
C LYS A 216 -6.26 -9.61 1.51
N ALA A 217 -6.65 -10.68 2.20
CA ALA A 217 -7.03 -11.93 1.57
C ALA A 217 -8.39 -11.76 0.87
N VAL A 218 -8.40 -11.89 -0.45
CA VAL A 218 -9.59 -11.69 -1.27
C VAL A 218 -10.04 -13.01 -1.87
N VAL A 219 -11.30 -13.39 -1.63
CA VAL A 219 -11.99 -14.40 -2.43
C VAL A 219 -12.76 -13.67 -3.51
N ALA A 220 -12.50 -14.00 -4.75
CA ALA A 220 -13.09 -13.30 -5.88
C ALA A 220 -13.81 -14.27 -6.82
N GLU A 221 -15.01 -13.88 -7.22
CA GLU A 221 -15.75 -14.60 -8.25
C GLU A 221 -15.06 -14.47 -9.60
N CYS A 222 -14.70 -15.62 -10.19
CA CYS A 222 -14.07 -15.73 -11.49
C CYS A 222 -14.60 -16.97 -12.20
N GLY A 223 -15.51 -16.79 -13.14
CA GLY A 223 -16.01 -17.84 -14.03
C GLY A 223 -15.05 -18.12 -15.20
N GLU A 224 -15.43 -19.06 -16.08
CA GLU A 224 -14.66 -19.41 -17.28
C GLU A 224 -14.52 -18.22 -18.25
N THR A 225 -15.52 -17.34 -18.30
CA THR A 225 -15.57 -16.17 -19.18
C THR A 225 -14.97 -14.91 -18.55
N THR A 226 -14.61 -14.93 -17.25
CA THR A 226 -14.04 -13.76 -16.57
C THR A 226 -12.64 -13.50 -17.08
N THR A 227 -12.47 -12.37 -17.76
CA THR A 227 -11.17 -11.89 -18.21
C THR A 227 -10.45 -11.21 -17.06
N LEU A 228 -9.30 -11.76 -16.69
CA LEU A 228 -8.40 -11.21 -15.66
C LEU A 228 -7.08 -10.84 -16.32
N GLU A 229 -6.54 -9.71 -15.88
CA GLU A 229 -5.19 -9.32 -16.28
C GLU A 229 -4.14 -10.30 -15.77
N PRO A 230 -3.01 -10.46 -16.49
CA PRO A 230 -1.93 -11.33 -16.05
C PRO A 230 -1.50 -11.03 -14.61
N GLY A 231 -1.39 -12.08 -13.80
CA GLY A 231 -1.00 -12.00 -12.38
C GLY A 231 -2.14 -11.67 -11.41
N ILE A 232 -3.23 -11.01 -11.82
CA ILE A 232 -4.35 -10.73 -10.89
C ILE A 232 -5.06 -12.02 -10.45
N ARG A 233 -5.12 -13.04 -11.32
CA ARG A 233 -5.69 -14.34 -10.94
C ARG A 233 -4.93 -15.00 -9.79
N ASP A 234 -3.60 -14.86 -9.78
CA ASP A 234 -2.73 -15.43 -8.75
C ASP A 234 -2.69 -14.56 -7.46
N ALA A 235 -3.14 -13.30 -7.57
CA ALA A 235 -3.20 -12.37 -6.45
C ALA A 235 -4.43 -12.56 -5.54
N VAL A 236 -5.43 -13.31 -5.98
CA VAL A 236 -6.69 -13.56 -5.26
C VAL A 236 -7.05 -15.04 -5.26
N CYS A 237 -7.92 -15.46 -4.35
CA CYS A 237 -8.56 -16.77 -4.45
C CYS A 237 -9.69 -16.70 -5.48
N ALA A 238 -9.33 -16.93 -6.77
CA ALA A 238 -10.23 -16.84 -7.90
C ALA A 238 -11.02 -18.15 -8.05
N VAL A 239 -12.32 -18.10 -7.84
CA VAL A 239 -13.20 -19.29 -7.90
C VAL A 239 -14.53 -18.97 -8.61
N PRO A 240 -15.21 -19.95 -9.22
CA PRO A 240 -16.53 -19.74 -9.76
C PRO A 240 -17.56 -19.52 -8.63
N TYR A 241 -18.73 -18.99 -9.01
CA TYR A 241 -19.79 -18.56 -8.07
C TYR A 241 -20.20 -19.66 -7.08
N ASP A 242 -20.35 -20.89 -7.55
CA ASP A 242 -20.76 -22.07 -6.75
C ASP A 242 -19.69 -22.51 -5.72
N ARG A 243 -18.45 -22.05 -5.88
CA ARG A 243 -17.33 -22.37 -4.98
C ARG A 243 -17.00 -21.26 -3.98
N LEU A 244 -17.67 -20.09 -4.05
CA LEU A 244 -17.38 -18.93 -3.21
C LEU A 244 -17.51 -19.25 -1.72
N ILE A 245 -18.57 -19.99 -1.33
CA ILE A 245 -18.82 -20.36 0.06
C ILE A 245 -17.71 -21.26 0.59
N ASP A 246 -17.36 -22.31 -0.13
CA ASP A 246 -16.33 -23.27 0.29
C ASP A 246 -14.96 -22.60 0.39
N ALA A 247 -14.61 -21.74 -0.57
CA ALA A 247 -13.35 -20.99 -0.57
C ALA A 247 -13.24 -20.04 0.65
N CYS A 248 -14.33 -19.35 1.00
CA CYS A 248 -14.36 -18.50 2.19
C CYS A 248 -14.19 -19.34 3.47
N VAL A 249 -14.91 -20.46 3.61
CA VAL A 249 -14.80 -21.35 4.77
C VAL A 249 -13.37 -21.86 4.94
N GLU A 250 -12.74 -22.30 3.85
CA GLU A 250 -11.36 -22.80 3.85
C GLU A 250 -10.36 -21.72 4.30
N LEU A 251 -10.43 -20.51 3.71
CA LEU A 251 -9.52 -19.43 4.06
C LEU A 251 -9.76 -18.87 5.47
N VAL A 252 -10.98 -18.88 5.96
CA VAL A 252 -11.28 -18.49 7.34
C VAL A 252 -10.69 -19.49 8.34
N ALA A 253 -10.73 -20.79 8.02
CA ALA A 253 -10.21 -21.85 8.88
C ALA A 253 -8.67 -21.91 8.89
N ASP A 254 -8.00 -21.61 7.77
CA ASP A 254 -6.54 -21.70 7.62
C ASP A 254 -5.88 -20.31 7.64
N ALA A 255 -5.34 -19.92 8.78
CA ALA A 255 -4.66 -18.63 8.96
C ALA A 255 -3.39 -18.49 8.11
N ASN A 256 -2.63 -19.58 7.94
CA ASN A 256 -1.38 -19.54 7.16
C ASN A 256 -1.68 -19.39 5.66
N LYS A 257 -2.65 -20.15 5.14
CA LYS A 257 -3.10 -20.05 3.74
C LYS A 257 -3.61 -18.64 3.46
N ARG A 258 -4.39 -18.07 4.37
CA ARG A 258 -4.92 -16.72 4.28
C ARG A 258 -3.81 -15.67 4.28
N ALA A 259 -2.84 -15.76 5.19
CA ALA A 259 -1.71 -14.83 5.27
C ALA A 259 -0.83 -14.90 4.01
N ASN A 260 -0.58 -16.11 3.48
CA ASN A 260 0.20 -16.30 2.26
C ASN A 260 -0.52 -15.71 1.04
N LEU A 261 -1.85 -15.89 0.94
CA LEU A 261 -2.66 -15.29 -0.13
C LEU A 261 -2.59 -13.75 -0.07
N ALA A 262 -2.79 -13.17 1.11
CA ALA A 262 -2.76 -11.71 1.30
C ALA A 262 -1.41 -11.11 0.92
N ARG A 263 -0.31 -11.70 1.41
CA ARG A 263 1.06 -11.28 1.10
C ARG A 263 1.39 -11.45 -0.38
N GLY A 264 1.15 -12.63 -0.95
CA GLY A 264 1.40 -12.90 -2.37
C GLY A 264 0.60 -11.97 -3.28
N GLY A 265 -0.66 -11.68 -2.93
CA GLY A 265 -1.50 -10.73 -3.64
C GLY A 265 -0.92 -9.31 -3.63
N PHE A 266 -0.45 -8.84 -2.47
CA PHE A 266 0.23 -7.56 -2.35
C PHE A 266 1.53 -7.53 -3.16
N GLU A 267 2.38 -8.56 -3.07
CA GLU A 267 3.63 -8.65 -3.82
C GLU A 267 3.42 -8.60 -5.34
N ILE A 268 2.38 -9.26 -5.85
CA ILE A 268 2.01 -9.23 -7.26
C ILE A 268 1.53 -7.84 -7.65
N PHE A 269 0.60 -7.26 -6.89
CA PHE A 269 -0.03 -5.99 -7.25
C PHE A 269 0.91 -4.80 -7.09
N SER A 270 1.75 -4.77 -6.05
CA SER A 270 2.69 -3.68 -5.78
C SER A 270 3.78 -3.48 -6.87
N ARG A 271 4.00 -4.49 -7.73
CA ARG A 271 4.89 -4.36 -8.91
C ARG A 271 4.26 -3.60 -10.07
N ARG A 272 2.98 -3.31 -10.01
CA ARG A 272 2.21 -2.61 -11.06
C ARG A 272 2.24 -1.10 -10.78
N ASP A 273 3.35 -0.45 -11.06
CA ASP A 273 3.55 0.98 -10.77
C ASP A 273 2.60 1.86 -11.59
N GLU A 274 1.66 2.53 -10.93
CA GLU A 274 0.69 3.45 -11.55
C GLU A 274 1.38 4.62 -12.22
N LYS A 275 2.47 5.12 -11.64
CA LYS A 275 3.29 6.16 -12.25
C LYS A 275 3.77 5.76 -13.64
N ARG A 276 4.27 4.53 -13.81
CA ARG A 276 4.70 4.01 -15.11
C ARG A 276 3.53 3.90 -16.09
N ILE A 277 2.41 3.36 -15.64
CA ILE A 277 1.21 3.19 -16.46
C ILE A 277 0.73 4.54 -17.01
N LEU A 278 0.57 5.54 -16.14
CA LEU A 278 0.14 6.88 -16.52
C LEU A 278 1.18 7.61 -17.38
N GLY A 279 2.47 7.45 -17.07
CA GLY A 279 3.54 8.03 -17.90
C GLY A 279 3.52 7.51 -19.33
N GLU A 280 3.38 6.19 -19.52
CA GLU A 280 3.21 5.58 -20.84
C GLU A 280 1.92 6.03 -21.54
N ALA A 281 0.82 6.18 -20.76
CA ALA A 281 -0.45 6.66 -21.29
C ALA A 281 -0.40 8.11 -21.78
N LEU A 282 0.34 8.96 -21.10
CA LEU A 282 0.45 10.39 -21.38
C LEU A 282 1.66 10.74 -22.26
N GLY A 283 2.53 9.78 -22.55
CA GLY A 283 3.81 10.05 -23.23
C GLY A 283 4.77 10.88 -22.38
N LEU A 284 4.63 10.83 -21.06
CA LEU A 284 5.50 11.51 -20.10
C LEU A 284 6.71 10.63 -19.74
N PRO A 285 7.86 11.22 -19.40
CA PRO A 285 8.99 10.44 -18.93
C PRO A 285 8.64 9.66 -17.67
N THR A 286 8.80 8.36 -17.70
CA THR A 286 8.53 7.46 -16.57
C THR A 286 9.77 7.19 -15.72
N ALA A 287 10.76 8.07 -15.76
CA ALA A 287 12.00 7.84 -15.03
C ALA A 287 11.78 7.77 -13.49
N PRO A 288 12.54 6.93 -12.78
CA PRO A 288 13.93 6.62 -13.06
C PRO A 288 14.15 5.22 -13.57
N ALA A 289 15.29 5.04 -14.24
CA ALA A 289 15.83 3.72 -14.52
C ALA A 289 15.78 2.83 -13.29
N VAL A 290 15.42 1.54 -13.50
CA VAL A 290 15.58 0.48 -12.49
C VAL A 290 16.96 0.69 -11.86
N PRO A 291 17.06 0.73 -10.52
CA PRO A 291 18.37 0.86 -9.88
C PRO A 291 19.30 -0.20 -10.45
N THR A 292 20.47 0.19 -10.89
CA THR A 292 21.49 -0.74 -11.40
C THR A 292 22.18 -1.50 -10.28
N PHE A 293 21.63 -1.42 -9.05
CA PHE A 293 22.12 -2.05 -7.83
C PHE A 293 20.97 -2.75 -7.10
N PRO A 294 21.26 -3.66 -6.15
CA PRO A 294 20.24 -4.42 -5.42
C PRO A 294 19.24 -3.53 -4.69
N THR A 295 17.96 -3.94 -4.70
CA THR A 295 16.90 -3.27 -3.92
C THR A 295 16.85 -3.71 -2.45
N LEU A 296 17.87 -4.42 -2.00
CA LEU A 296 18.11 -4.82 -0.61
C LEU A 296 19.32 -4.07 -0.08
N LEU A 297 19.20 -3.44 1.09
CA LEU A 297 20.27 -2.70 1.74
C LEU A 297 20.73 -3.43 3.00
N ASN A 298 22.03 -3.64 3.15
CA ASN A 298 22.65 -4.20 4.34
C ASN A 298 23.48 -3.11 5.04
N LEU A 299 22.95 -2.58 6.15
CA LEU A 299 23.60 -1.54 6.95
C LEU A 299 24.59 -2.15 7.92
N GLY A 300 25.74 -1.50 8.10
CA GLY A 300 26.80 -1.98 8.97
C GLY A 300 27.20 -3.38 8.57
N SER A 301 27.52 -3.57 7.29
CA SER A 301 27.72 -4.89 6.69
C SER A 301 28.85 -5.68 7.36
N GLY A 302 29.84 -5.01 7.92
CA GLY A 302 30.89 -5.63 8.71
C GLY A 302 31.40 -6.94 8.09
N LYS A 303 31.25 -8.03 8.84
CA LYS A 303 31.52 -9.40 8.39
C LYS A 303 30.31 -10.12 7.80
N ASP A 304 29.09 -9.54 7.92
CA ASP A 304 27.84 -10.06 7.37
C ASP A 304 27.61 -9.53 5.95
N TRP A 305 28.56 -9.75 5.07
CA TRP A 305 28.47 -9.32 3.69
C TRP A 305 27.49 -10.19 2.91
N ARG A 306 26.56 -9.57 2.17
CA ARG A 306 25.47 -10.25 1.44
C ARG A 306 25.53 -9.95 -0.04
N GLU A 307 25.66 -10.99 -0.86
CA GLU A 307 25.85 -10.86 -2.31
C GLU A 307 24.70 -10.11 -3.01
N ASN A 308 23.46 -10.35 -2.59
CA ASN A 308 22.24 -9.77 -3.16
C ASN A 308 21.83 -8.41 -2.57
N CYS A 309 22.67 -7.83 -1.69
CA CYS A 309 22.44 -6.53 -1.05
C CYS A 309 23.44 -5.48 -1.54
N LEU A 310 23.06 -4.22 -1.44
CA LEU A 310 23.99 -3.11 -1.36
C LEU A 310 24.55 -3.10 0.06
N ASN A 311 25.82 -3.48 0.21
CA ASN A 311 26.46 -3.54 1.53
C ASN A 311 27.11 -2.19 1.84
N VAL A 312 26.69 -1.56 2.94
CA VAL A 312 27.24 -0.28 3.38
C VAL A 312 27.77 -0.35 4.81
N ASP A 313 28.83 0.39 5.06
CA ASP A 313 29.45 0.48 6.38
C ASP A 313 30.13 1.85 6.52
N ILE A 314 30.42 2.26 7.75
CA ILE A 314 31.24 3.46 8.02
C ILE A 314 32.74 3.16 7.93
N SER A 315 33.13 1.89 8.02
CA SER A 315 34.52 1.43 8.05
C SER A 315 34.97 0.90 6.69
N GLU A 316 35.98 1.52 6.11
CA GLU A 316 36.63 1.04 4.90
C GLU A 316 37.31 -0.32 5.09
N ALA A 317 37.71 -0.62 6.32
CA ALA A 317 38.44 -1.86 6.66
C ALA A 317 37.65 -3.14 6.39
N VAL A 318 36.29 -3.08 6.39
CA VAL A 318 35.44 -4.23 6.10
C VAL A 318 35.10 -4.35 4.60
N ARG A 319 35.60 -3.43 3.76
CA ARG A 319 35.41 -3.40 2.31
C ARG A 319 33.94 -3.46 1.88
N PRO A 320 33.09 -2.53 2.34
CA PRO A 320 31.70 -2.47 1.91
C PRO A 320 31.61 -2.09 0.44
N ASP A 321 30.42 -2.22 -0.17
CA ASP A 321 30.15 -1.67 -1.50
C ASP A 321 30.30 -0.15 -1.51
N ALA A 322 29.86 0.51 -0.44
CA ALA A 322 30.04 1.95 -0.26
C ALA A 322 30.21 2.32 1.22
N LEU A 323 30.92 3.42 1.45
CA LEU A 323 30.99 4.07 2.76
C LEU A 323 29.75 4.93 2.93
N LEU A 324 28.94 4.66 3.97
CA LEU A 324 27.74 5.38 4.29
C LEU A 324 27.51 5.43 5.79
N ASP A 325 27.47 6.65 6.33
CA ASP A 325 26.98 6.89 7.70
C ASP A 325 25.50 7.21 7.65
N ILE A 326 24.68 6.20 7.97
CA ILE A 326 23.21 6.36 7.97
C ILE A 326 22.71 7.32 9.06
N GLY A 327 23.53 7.61 10.07
CA GLY A 327 23.26 8.59 11.12
C GLY A 327 23.45 10.05 10.68
N GLN A 328 23.93 10.30 9.46
CA GLN A 328 24.04 11.65 8.89
C GLN A 328 22.86 11.95 7.98
N ALA A 329 22.55 13.25 7.83
CA ALA A 329 21.53 13.67 6.87
C ALA A 329 21.94 13.27 5.45
N LEU A 330 21.08 12.54 4.75
CA LEU A 330 21.27 12.16 3.36
C LEU A 330 20.53 13.14 2.46
N GLU A 331 21.26 13.81 1.58
CA GLU A 331 20.63 14.65 0.56
C GLU A 331 19.88 13.78 -0.48
N PRO A 332 18.72 14.22 -0.97
CA PRO A 332 18.01 13.51 -2.02
C PRO A 332 18.88 13.35 -3.28
N ASN A 333 19.00 12.11 -3.76
CA ASN A 333 19.79 11.76 -4.95
C ASN A 333 21.29 12.11 -4.87
N GLN A 334 21.83 12.20 -3.66
CA GLN A 334 23.28 12.39 -3.48
C GLN A 334 24.04 11.25 -4.15
N PRO A 335 25.08 11.55 -4.96
CA PRO A 335 25.89 10.52 -5.57
C PRO A 335 26.66 9.71 -4.52
N LEU A 336 26.57 8.40 -4.59
CA LEU A 336 27.30 7.47 -3.75
C LEU A 336 28.20 6.61 -4.64
N GLN A 337 29.50 6.67 -4.40
CA GLN A 337 30.47 5.81 -5.09
C GLN A 337 30.40 4.41 -4.51
N THR A 338 30.27 3.41 -5.37
CA THR A 338 30.23 2.01 -4.94
C THR A 338 31.29 1.19 -5.65
N MET A 339 31.75 0.11 -5.00
CA MET A 339 32.74 -0.80 -5.58
C MET A 339 32.14 -1.68 -6.70
N ARG A 340 30.90 -2.17 -6.52
CA ARG A 340 30.29 -3.12 -7.47
C ARG A 340 29.39 -2.45 -8.52
N PHE A 341 28.79 -1.31 -8.22
CA PHE A 341 27.68 -0.77 -8.99
C PHE A 341 27.98 0.62 -9.62
N GLY A 342 29.24 1.06 -9.57
CA GLY A 342 29.62 2.39 -10.03
C GLY A 342 29.03 3.50 -9.15
N THR A 343 28.82 4.67 -9.74
CA THR A 343 28.16 5.78 -9.02
C THR A 343 26.66 5.59 -9.06
N ILE A 344 26.05 5.49 -7.88
CA ILE A 344 24.59 5.39 -7.71
C ILE A 344 24.06 6.64 -7.01
N ALA A 345 22.74 6.85 -7.06
CA ALA A 345 22.07 7.88 -6.29
C ALA A 345 21.07 7.24 -5.31
N LEU A 346 21.19 7.55 -4.03
CA LEU A 346 20.24 7.10 -3.02
C LEU A 346 19.03 8.02 -3.04
N GLY A 347 18.00 7.62 -3.78
CA GLY A 347 16.70 8.28 -3.82
C GLY A 347 15.77 7.81 -2.71
N GLU A 348 14.55 8.32 -2.73
CA GLU A 348 13.48 7.84 -1.85
C GLU A 348 12.82 6.58 -2.44
N ASN A 349 12.30 5.72 -1.56
CA ASN A 349 11.50 4.57 -1.96
C ASN A 349 12.22 3.59 -2.92
N ILE A 350 13.49 3.30 -2.67
CA ILE A 350 14.32 2.46 -3.55
C ILE A 350 14.54 1.04 -3.02
N PHE A 351 14.49 0.81 -1.69
CA PHE A 351 14.76 -0.51 -1.13
C PHE A 351 13.47 -1.26 -0.78
N ASP A 352 13.43 -2.53 -1.13
CA ASP A 352 12.38 -3.47 -0.71
C ASP A 352 12.58 -3.91 0.74
N ALA A 353 13.84 -4.07 1.15
CA ALA A 353 14.19 -4.35 2.54
C ALA A 353 15.53 -3.72 2.94
N ILE A 354 15.63 -3.36 4.22
CA ILE A 354 16.86 -2.94 4.89
C ILE A 354 17.15 -3.94 6.01
N PHE A 355 18.42 -4.28 6.19
CA PHE A 355 18.90 -5.16 7.26
C PHE A 355 19.91 -4.39 8.12
N ALA A 356 19.81 -4.51 9.44
CA ALA A 356 20.76 -3.96 10.40
C ALA A 356 20.92 -4.95 11.57
N ASN A 357 22.04 -5.64 11.61
CA ASN A 357 22.36 -6.61 12.66
C ASN A 357 23.48 -6.04 13.51
N ASP A 358 23.22 -5.81 14.80
CA ASP A 358 24.18 -5.21 15.74
C ASP A 358 24.78 -3.89 15.21
N VAL A 359 23.90 -2.94 14.83
CA VAL A 359 24.28 -1.66 14.21
C VAL A 359 23.70 -0.47 14.97
N LEU A 360 22.40 -0.51 15.30
CA LEU A 360 21.69 0.65 15.81
C LEU A 360 22.17 1.11 17.18
N GLU A 361 22.72 0.21 17.99
CA GLU A 361 23.34 0.49 19.28
C GLU A 361 24.61 1.35 19.18
N HIS A 362 25.24 1.38 18.01
CA HIS A 362 26.46 2.15 17.75
C HIS A 362 26.18 3.56 17.17
N ILE A 363 24.96 3.81 16.64
CA ILE A 363 24.67 5.04 15.89
C ILE A 363 24.40 6.22 16.84
N PRO A 364 25.20 7.30 16.81
CA PRO A 364 25.00 8.46 17.69
C PRO A 364 23.65 9.16 17.46
N ASP A 365 23.31 9.48 16.22
CA ASP A 365 22.02 10.07 15.85
C ASP A 365 21.07 9.00 15.27
N LEU A 366 20.43 8.26 16.20
CA LEU A 366 19.46 7.23 15.81
C LEU A 366 18.22 7.81 15.17
N LEU A 367 17.83 9.04 15.52
CA LEU A 367 16.65 9.70 14.96
C LEU A 367 16.83 9.95 13.46
N THR A 368 17.98 10.51 13.07
CA THR A 368 18.36 10.71 11.67
C THR A 368 18.48 9.36 10.95
N ALA A 369 19.10 8.35 11.56
CA ALA A 369 19.24 7.03 10.95
C ALA A 369 17.89 6.37 10.65
N MET A 370 16.95 6.38 11.60
CA MET A 370 15.61 5.81 11.43
C MET A 370 14.79 6.58 10.38
N SER A 371 14.94 7.92 10.32
CA SER A 371 14.31 8.77 9.32
C SER A 371 14.85 8.47 7.91
N ASN A 372 16.17 8.30 7.78
CA ASN A 372 16.80 7.89 6.53
C ASN A 372 16.33 6.51 6.07
N CYS A 373 16.28 5.53 6.98
CA CYS A 373 15.77 4.19 6.66
C CYS A 373 14.30 4.23 6.21
N LEU A 374 13.47 5.02 6.90
CA LEU A 374 12.06 5.22 6.52
C LEU A 374 11.95 5.83 5.12
N ARG A 375 12.78 6.83 4.79
CA ARG A 375 12.79 7.49 3.49
C ARG A 375 13.25 6.54 2.38
N LEU A 376 14.34 5.80 2.59
CA LEU A 376 14.94 4.90 1.63
C LEU A 376 14.07 3.69 1.29
N LEU A 377 13.28 3.18 2.24
CA LEU A 377 12.38 2.06 2.03
C LEU A 377 11.24 2.43 1.09
N LYS A 378 10.88 1.51 0.21
CA LYS A 378 9.61 1.55 -0.51
C LYS A 378 8.45 1.45 0.48
N PRO A 379 7.31 2.04 0.18
CA PRO A 379 6.08 1.74 0.92
C PRO A 379 5.78 0.23 0.86
N GLY A 380 5.45 -0.35 2.01
CA GLY A 380 5.38 -1.81 2.17
C GLY A 380 6.73 -2.49 2.38
N GLY A 381 7.84 -1.81 2.12
CA GLY A 381 9.19 -2.32 2.37
C GLY A 381 9.47 -2.51 3.86
N THR A 382 10.38 -3.44 4.18
CA THR A 382 10.62 -3.91 5.55
C THR A 382 12.01 -3.55 6.06
N PHE A 383 12.09 -3.21 7.33
CA PHE A 383 13.34 -3.01 8.06
C PHE A 383 13.54 -4.15 9.07
N HIS A 384 14.50 -4.99 8.82
CA HIS A 384 14.87 -6.12 9.66
C HIS A 384 16.02 -5.70 10.58
N ILE A 385 15.76 -5.68 11.86
CA ILE A 385 16.68 -5.20 12.88
C ILE A 385 16.94 -6.32 13.85
N TYR A 386 18.21 -6.51 14.21
CA TYR A 386 18.63 -7.28 15.38
C TYR A 386 19.50 -6.38 16.25
N VAL A 387 19.22 -6.34 17.56
CA VAL A 387 19.98 -5.59 18.57
C VAL A 387 20.09 -6.38 19.86
N PRO A 388 21.15 -6.19 20.66
CA PRO A 388 21.23 -6.72 22.00
C PRO A 388 20.11 -6.18 22.88
N TYR A 389 19.52 -7.05 23.73
CA TYR A 389 18.50 -6.65 24.68
C TYR A 389 19.14 -5.90 25.87
N ASP A 390 18.46 -4.90 26.43
CA ASP A 390 19.01 -3.96 27.42
C ASP A 390 19.56 -4.63 28.70
N LEU A 391 18.98 -5.76 29.11
CA LEU A 391 19.42 -6.57 30.27
C LEU A 391 20.40 -7.70 29.88
N SER A 392 20.80 -7.77 28.61
CA SER A 392 21.78 -8.77 28.15
C SER A 392 23.22 -8.40 28.56
N LEU A 393 24.10 -9.41 28.51
CA LEU A 393 25.52 -9.15 28.62
C LEU A 393 26.03 -8.34 27.41
N GLY A 394 25.52 -8.68 26.21
CA GLY A 394 25.93 -8.07 24.94
C GLY A 394 25.64 -6.59 24.86
N ALA A 395 24.58 -6.09 25.53
CA ALA A 395 24.21 -4.69 25.46
C ALA A 395 25.31 -3.70 25.94
N TRP A 396 26.13 -4.12 26.88
CA TRP A 396 27.10 -3.24 27.57
C TRP A 396 28.54 -3.74 27.57
N GLN A 397 28.83 -4.91 27.00
CA GLN A 397 30.20 -5.45 26.96
C GLN A 397 31.08 -4.79 25.89
N ASP A 398 30.46 -4.31 24.78
CA ASP A 398 31.18 -3.61 23.74
C ASP A 398 31.28 -2.12 24.11
N PRO A 399 32.52 -1.56 24.20
CA PRO A 399 32.70 -0.17 24.57
C PRO A 399 32.19 0.84 23.55
N THR A 400 31.83 0.41 22.36
CA THR A 400 31.26 1.25 21.29
C THR A 400 29.74 1.30 21.31
N HIS A 401 29.06 0.50 22.15
CA HIS A 401 27.63 0.61 22.38
C HIS A 401 27.32 1.87 23.19
N ILE A 402 26.54 2.73 22.65
CA ILE A 402 26.16 4.00 23.25
C ILE A 402 24.71 4.02 23.76
N ARG A 403 23.94 2.96 23.45
CA ARG A 403 22.55 2.78 23.90
C ARG A 403 22.18 1.32 23.99
N ALA A 404 21.11 1.05 24.71
CA ALA A 404 20.47 -0.25 24.78
C ALA A 404 19.03 -0.17 24.31
N PHE A 405 18.47 -1.31 23.92
CA PHE A 405 17.12 -1.44 23.38
C PHE A 405 16.31 -2.45 24.19
N ASN A 406 15.01 -2.16 24.36
CA ASN A 406 14.04 -3.08 24.90
C ASN A 406 12.77 -3.12 24.02
N GLU A 407 11.78 -3.89 24.43
CA GLU A 407 10.54 -4.08 23.68
C GLU A 407 9.78 -2.78 23.37
N ASN A 408 9.93 -1.77 24.22
CA ASN A 408 9.25 -0.48 24.07
C ASN A 408 10.03 0.53 23.20
N SER A 409 11.27 0.24 22.84
CA SER A 409 12.10 1.15 22.04
C SER A 409 11.51 1.46 20.67
N TRP A 410 10.68 0.56 20.15
CA TRP A 410 10.08 0.68 18.82
C TRP A 410 8.83 1.54 18.76
N LEU A 411 8.21 1.83 19.92
CA LEU A 411 7.00 2.65 20.01
C LEU A 411 7.18 4.05 19.41
N TYR A 412 8.36 4.64 19.55
CA TYR A 412 8.68 5.95 19.01
C TYR A 412 8.67 5.99 17.47
N TYR A 413 8.90 4.88 16.80
CA TYR A 413 8.93 4.77 15.35
C TYR A 413 7.61 4.22 14.78
N THR A 414 6.71 3.74 15.64
CA THR A 414 5.42 3.16 15.30
C THR A 414 4.28 4.03 15.82
N ASP A 415 3.75 3.78 17.00
CA ASP A 415 2.55 4.45 17.52
C ASP A 415 2.80 5.90 17.97
N TRP A 416 4.04 6.22 18.34
CA TRP A 416 4.46 7.59 18.75
C TRP A 416 5.28 8.30 17.67
N TYR A 417 5.10 7.93 16.39
CA TYR A 417 5.80 8.49 15.22
C TYR A 417 5.77 10.03 15.16
N TRP A 418 4.73 10.67 15.70
CA TRP A 418 4.59 12.11 15.77
C TRP A 418 5.68 12.77 16.63
N TYR A 419 6.27 12.04 17.59
CA TYR A 419 7.45 12.48 18.34
C TYR A 419 8.68 12.64 17.44
N MET A 420 8.76 11.85 16.37
CA MET A 420 9.83 11.92 15.39
C MET A 420 9.69 13.07 14.40
N GLY A 421 8.57 13.81 14.45
CA GLY A 421 8.25 14.84 13.47
C GLY A 421 7.87 14.29 12.10
N TRP A 422 7.54 13.01 11.98
CA TRP A 422 7.16 12.41 10.71
C TRP A 422 5.73 12.80 10.32
N THR A 423 5.57 13.29 9.08
CA THR A 423 4.29 13.84 8.57
C THR A 423 3.74 13.06 7.38
N GLU A 424 4.53 12.16 6.77
CA GLU A 424 4.14 11.44 5.55
C GLU A 424 4.01 9.95 5.76
N ALA A 425 4.97 9.35 6.46
CA ALA A 425 5.05 7.92 6.67
C ALA A 425 5.55 7.60 8.08
N ARG A 426 5.27 6.39 8.52
CA ARG A 426 5.79 5.80 9.76
C ARG A 426 6.10 4.32 9.57
N PHE A 427 6.68 3.73 10.57
CA PHE A 427 6.78 2.28 10.66
C PHE A 427 5.53 1.66 11.30
N GLU A 428 5.28 0.42 10.94
CA GLU A 428 4.35 -0.51 11.57
C GLU A 428 5.15 -1.74 11.99
N GLN A 429 5.02 -2.17 13.23
CA GLN A 429 5.71 -3.35 13.72
C GLN A 429 5.00 -4.62 13.26
N LEU A 430 5.69 -5.46 12.48
CA LEU A 430 5.17 -6.74 11.99
C LEU A 430 5.48 -7.88 12.95
N SER A 431 6.69 -7.89 13.51
CA SER A 431 7.11 -8.90 14.48
C SER A 431 8.07 -8.32 15.49
N LEU A 432 8.12 -8.95 16.66
CA LEU A 432 9.09 -8.74 17.71
C LEU A 432 9.38 -10.09 18.36
N GLU A 433 10.61 -10.56 18.25
CA GLU A 433 11.03 -11.86 18.74
C GLU A 433 12.26 -11.69 19.65
N PHE A 434 12.33 -12.51 20.70
CA PHE A 434 13.42 -12.47 21.68
C PHE A 434 14.29 -13.70 21.54
N ARG A 435 15.59 -13.47 21.49
CA ARG A 435 16.59 -14.53 21.57
C ARG A 435 16.97 -14.75 23.04
N LEU A 436 16.56 -15.88 23.57
CA LEU A 436 16.90 -16.26 24.95
C LEU A 436 18.36 -16.71 25.04
N SER A 437 19.01 -16.38 26.15
CA SER A 437 20.26 -16.96 26.54
C SER A 437 20.08 -18.42 27.01
N GLU A 438 21.15 -19.15 27.24
CA GLU A 438 21.08 -20.48 27.83
C GLU A 438 20.31 -20.46 29.17
N PHE A 439 20.58 -19.48 30.02
CA PHE A 439 19.87 -19.25 31.28
C PHE A 439 18.38 -18.94 31.04
N GLY A 440 18.06 -18.10 30.06
CA GLY A 440 16.68 -17.81 29.68
C GLY A 440 15.94 -19.04 29.19
N HIS A 441 16.59 -19.91 28.42
CA HIS A 441 16.01 -21.20 28.02
C HIS A 441 15.68 -22.11 29.21
N GLN A 442 16.56 -22.15 30.24
CA GLN A 442 16.29 -22.89 31.46
C GLN A 442 15.05 -22.35 32.20
N LEU A 443 14.99 -21.03 32.41
CA LEU A 443 13.82 -20.37 33.02
C LEU A 443 12.53 -20.63 32.26
N ASN A 444 12.57 -20.59 30.94
CA ASN A 444 11.41 -20.88 30.10
C ASN A 444 10.96 -22.34 30.20
N ALA A 445 11.93 -23.27 30.27
CA ALA A 445 11.65 -24.70 30.52
C ALA A 445 11.03 -24.94 31.89
N ASP A 446 11.39 -24.15 32.90
CA ASP A 446 10.77 -24.14 34.24
C ASP A 446 9.38 -23.50 34.28
N GLY A 447 8.84 -23.08 33.12
CA GLY A 447 7.48 -22.53 33.00
C GLY A 447 7.37 -21.04 33.35
N ARG A 448 8.48 -20.30 33.45
CA ARG A 448 8.44 -18.85 33.69
C ARG A 448 7.87 -18.14 32.48
N PRO A 449 6.92 -17.19 32.65
CA PRO A 449 6.32 -16.45 31.55
C PRO A 449 7.34 -15.49 30.92
N LEU A 450 7.19 -15.19 29.61
CA LEU A 450 8.06 -14.29 28.88
C LEU A 450 8.23 -12.92 29.58
N ALA A 451 7.14 -12.37 30.13
CA ALA A 451 7.19 -11.09 30.86
C ALA A 451 8.12 -11.08 32.07
N GLU A 452 8.39 -12.24 32.68
CA GLU A 452 9.35 -12.40 33.76
C GLU A 452 10.77 -12.52 33.20
N LEU A 453 10.94 -13.27 32.09
CA LEU A 453 12.24 -13.40 31.42
C LEU A 453 12.76 -12.03 30.95
N LEU A 454 11.90 -11.20 30.37
CA LEU A 454 12.22 -9.85 29.92
C LEU A 454 12.70 -8.91 31.05
N ARG A 455 12.32 -9.20 32.29
CA ARG A 455 12.75 -8.46 33.49
C ARG A 455 13.91 -9.10 34.24
N THR A 456 14.33 -10.27 33.78
CA THR A 456 15.41 -11.04 34.42
C THR A 456 16.73 -10.73 33.71
N PRO A 457 17.71 -10.13 34.40
CA PRO A 457 19.01 -9.86 33.81
C PRO A 457 19.65 -11.13 33.23
N ARG A 458 20.18 -10.99 32.00
CA ARG A 458 20.85 -12.06 31.23
C ARG A 458 19.97 -13.25 30.83
N ALA A 459 18.66 -13.14 30.94
CA ALA A 459 17.75 -14.17 30.43
C ALA A 459 17.52 -14.03 28.92
N VAL A 460 17.60 -12.81 28.39
CA VAL A 460 17.43 -12.49 26.96
C VAL A 460 18.74 -11.90 26.42
N ASP A 461 19.28 -12.46 25.35
CA ASP A 461 20.51 -11.99 24.70
C ASP A 461 20.26 -10.84 23.74
N GLY A 462 19.19 -10.92 22.96
CA GLY A 462 18.87 -9.93 21.96
C GLY A 462 17.44 -10.03 21.49
N MET A 463 17.04 -9.12 20.62
CA MET A 463 15.73 -9.13 20.01
C MET A 463 15.81 -8.82 18.52
N SER A 464 14.93 -9.47 17.76
CA SER A 464 14.69 -9.18 16.35
C SER A 464 13.37 -8.44 16.20
N VAL A 465 13.36 -7.38 15.42
CA VAL A 465 12.14 -6.67 15.06
C VAL A 465 12.06 -6.50 13.56
N ILE A 466 10.86 -6.63 13.01
CA ILE A 466 10.59 -6.30 11.62
C ILE A 466 9.60 -5.14 11.62
N LEU A 467 10.03 -4.03 11.03
CA LEU A 467 9.24 -2.83 10.86
C LEU A 467 8.90 -2.68 9.37
N ARG A 468 7.66 -2.31 9.04
CA ARG A 468 7.21 -2.06 7.68
C ARG A 468 6.92 -0.58 7.51
N LYS A 469 7.42 0.03 6.42
CA LYS A 469 7.04 1.39 6.06
C LYS A 469 5.60 1.43 5.58
N ARG A 470 4.80 2.38 6.09
CA ARG A 470 3.51 2.77 5.54
C ARG A 470 3.29 4.27 5.60
N TYR A 471 2.44 4.78 4.74
CA TYR A 471 2.01 6.19 4.80
C TYR A 471 1.06 6.43 5.96
N LEU A 472 1.04 7.69 6.43
CA LEU A 472 0.12 8.14 7.47
C LEU A 472 -1.30 8.26 6.93
N LEU A 473 -2.27 7.95 7.79
CA LEU A 473 -3.67 8.26 7.57
C LEU A 473 -3.92 9.77 7.79
N GLU A 474 -5.00 10.33 7.24
CA GLU A 474 -5.35 11.74 7.45
C GLU A 474 -5.43 12.12 8.94
N SER A 475 -6.02 11.26 9.76
CA SER A 475 -6.09 11.44 11.21
C SER A 475 -4.71 11.42 11.89
N GLU A 476 -3.78 10.64 11.37
CA GLU A 476 -2.41 10.57 11.84
C GLU A 476 -1.60 11.82 11.42
N ILE A 477 -1.81 12.31 10.20
CA ILE A 477 -1.21 13.57 9.72
C ILE A 477 -1.69 14.75 10.58
N ALA A 478 -3.00 14.80 10.87
CA ALA A 478 -3.56 15.84 11.74
C ALA A 478 -2.95 15.80 13.16
N ARG A 479 -2.74 14.59 13.72
CA ARG A 479 -2.08 14.40 15.02
C ARG A 479 -0.63 14.89 14.99
N SER A 480 0.14 14.54 13.99
CA SER A 480 1.53 14.96 13.83
C SER A 480 1.62 16.49 13.71
N SER A 481 0.79 17.09 12.89
CA SER A 481 0.73 18.54 12.70
C SER A 481 0.34 19.27 13.98
N ALA A 482 -0.63 18.76 14.73
CA ALA A 482 -1.04 19.33 16.02
C ALA A 482 0.06 19.23 17.10
N ALA A 483 0.81 18.12 17.11
CA ALA A 483 1.92 17.93 18.03
C ALA A 483 3.07 18.93 17.78
N MET A 484 3.37 19.23 16.50
CA MET A 484 4.40 20.22 16.14
C MET A 484 3.99 21.67 16.43
N GLN A 485 2.70 21.97 16.48
CA GLN A 485 2.19 23.33 16.71
C GLN A 485 2.01 23.67 18.20
N ARG A 486 2.05 22.68 19.10
CA ARG A 486 1.96 22.94 20.54
C ARG A 486 3.31 23.45 21.04
N PRO A 487 3.36 24.66 21.63
CA PRO A 487 4.51 25.04 22.45
C PRO A 487 4.66 24.01 23.58
N TRP A 488 5.89 23.69 23.94
CA TRP A 488 6.17 22.88 25.13
C TRP A 488 5.77 23.70 26.38
N ASP A 489 4.48 23.70 26.70
CA ASP A 489 4.03 24.22 27.99
C ASP A 489 4.41 23.19 29.05
N ASN A 490 5.30 23.57 29.93
CA ASN A 490 5.83 22.78 31.05
C ASN A 490 4.76 22.36 32.10
N GLU A 491 3.46 22.52 31.81
CA GLU A 491 2.38 22.29 32.79
C GLU A 491 1.58 21.01 32.64
N SER A 492 1.90 20.13 31.70
CA SER A 492 1.15 18.86 31.56
C SER A 492 2.04 17.59 31.65
N ALA A 493 2.84 17.51 32.71
CA ALA A 493 3.52 16.26 33.11
C ALA A 493 2.55 15.30 33.86
N GLY A 494 1.27 15.26 33.47
CA GLY A 494 0.22 14.54 34.18
C GLY A 494 -0.48 13.39 33.42
N ASP A 495 -0.34 13.30 32.10
CA ASP A 495 -1.04 12.28 31.32
C ASP A 495 -0.11 11.62 30.29
N ALA A 496 0.85 10.85 30.77
CA ALA A 496 1.43 9.76 29.99
C ALA A 496 0.79 8.46 30.46
N PRO A 497 0.28 7.58 29.55
CA PRO A 497 -0.32 6.32 29.90
C PRO A 497 0.67 5.32 30.50
#